data_fbdcaa9d3f158b35439c49905296cab5
#
_entry.id   fbdcaa9d3f158b35439c49905296cab5
#
_cell.length_a   1.000
_cell.length_b   1.000
_cell.length_c   1.000
_cell.angle_alpha   90.00
_cell.angle_beta   90.00
_cell.angle_gamma   90.00
#
_symmetry.space_group_name_H-M   'P 1'
#
loop_
_entity.id
_entity.type
_entity.pdbx_description
1 polymer ?
#
loop_
_entity_poly.entity_id
_entity_poly.type
_entity_poly.pdbx_seq_one_letter_code
_entity_poly.pdbx_strand_id
1 'polypeptide(L)'
;MGFRFRYTKNLVFVEFAVNDFGLKPEQIRNTMEGVVRKIRKANPKTDICLVYTFTEKTLKTIQRGKMYASEAVMEDVADHYAIPSINMCLEIAKLEKDGKLIMKSPDGVMTAHSGETLDTYAKMPKDAQGRIVFSKDGVHPFPNTGHVFYMDALARSFEKLEKMPYRKRTALPAPISSDNYENAKMIPANDPAISYFGDAKQPDKNSQIAKQFGKKLDAITEMKSGSKMRFKFRGTALAFYDIIGPHGCKVDVKIDGKPKTSFKTFDGYCTYARRASNVIALNLPDGEHEVELAVSPDKFDKR
;
A
#
# COMPACT_ATOMS: atom_id res chain seq x y z
N MET A 1 5.22 -4.02 6.35
CA MET A 1 5.23 -4.82 5.12
C MET A 1 6.64 -5.37 4.90
N GLY A 2 6.82 -6.70 5.08
CA GLY A 2 8.10 -7.35 4.82
C GLY A 2 8.23 -7.65 3.32
N PHE A 3 8.86 -6.77 2.54
CA PHE A 3 9.20 -7.10 1.17
C PHE A 3 10.37 -8.08 1.16
N ARG A 4 10.13 -9.34 0.81
CA ARG A 4 11.18 -10.22 0.36
C ARG A 4 11.45 -9.92 -1.12
N PHE A 5 12.56 -9.26 -1.42
CA PHE A 5 13.05 -9.16 -2.79
C PHE A 5 13.63 -10.53 -3.19
N ARG A 6 12.83 -11.36 -3.84
CA ARG A 6 13.28 -12.64 -4.41
C ARG A 6 14.14 -12.47 -5.67
N TYR A 7 14.20 -11.25 -6.22
CA TYR A 7 14.92 -10.95 -7.46
C TYR A 7 15.67 -9.62 -7.31
N THR A 8 16.85 -9.54 -7.90
CA THR A 8 17.55 -8.26 -8.10
C THR A 8 16.73 -7.40 -9.04
N LYS A 9 16.26 -6.26 -8.55
CA LYS A 9 15.59 -5.25 -9.37
C LYS A 9 16.54 -4.10 -9.60
N ASN A 10 16.62 -3.61 -10.82
CA ASN A 10 17.43 -2.45 -11.16
C ASN A 10 16.69 -1.15 -10.88
N LEU A 11 15.37 -1.15 -11.01
CA LEU A 11 14.50 -0.01 -10.76
C LEU A 11 13.24 -0.46 -9.99
N VAL A 12 12.86 0.31 -8.98
CA VAL A 12 11.62 0.13 -8.20
C VAL A 12 10.84 1.43 -8.20
N PHE A 13 9.62 1.38 -8.72
CA PHE A 13 8.64 2.44 -8.52
C PHE A 13 7.91 2.22 -7.19
N VAL A 14 7.71 3.31 -6.44
CA VAL A 14 6.99 3.30 -5.17
C VAL A 14 5.85 4.31 -5.25
N GLU A 15 4.62 3.83 -5.04
CA GLU A 15 3.40 4.63 -4.99
C GLU A 15 2.57 4.26 -3.77
N PHE A 16 2.28 5.22 -2.89
CA PHE A 16 1.41 5.08 -1.73
C PHE A 16 0.67 6.39 -1.39
N ALA A 17 0.87 7.44 -2.18
CA ALA A 17 0.37 8.77 -1.86
C ALA A 17 -1.15 8.81 -1.67
N VAL A 18 -1.89 8.07 -2.52
CA VAL A 18 -3.36 7.95 -2.40
C VAL A 18 -3.75 7.06 -1.22
N ASN A 19 -3.08 5.93 -1.04
CA ASN A 19 -3.44 4.97 -0.01
C ASN A 19 -3.14 5.47 1.40
N ASP A 20 -2.11 6.28 1.54
CA ASP A 20 -1.69 6.87 2.81
C ASP A 20 -2.37 8.23 3.08
N PHE A 21 -3.29 8.66 2.19
CA PHE A 21 -4.07 9.86 2.39
C PHE A 21 -4.89 9.76 3.68
N GLY A 22 -4.62 10.64 4.62
CA GLY A 22 -5.29 10.65 5.93
C GLY A 22 -4.50 9.98 7.07
N LEU A 23 -3.36 9.35 6.79
CA LEU A 23 -2.43 8.95 7.83
C LEU A 23 -1.69 10.17 8.39
N LYS A 24 -1.18 10.03 9.61
CA LYS A 24 -0.34 11.09 10.21
C LYS A 24 0.97 11.23 9.44
N PRO A 25 1.48 12.45 9.23
CA PRO A 25 2.74 12.69 8.51
C PRO A 25 3.92 11.86 9.01
N GLU A 26 4.04 11.68 10.32
CA GLU A 26 5.07 10.86 10.94
C GLU A 26 4.97 9.39 10.52
N GLN A 27 3.76 8.82 10.48
CA GLN A 27 3.55 7.43 10.04
C GLN A 27 3.94 7.26 8.57
N ILE A 28 3.56 8.20 7.71
CA ILE A 28 3.91 8.19 6.28
C ILE A 28 5.43 8.26 6.13
N ARG A 29 6.08 9.18 6.84
CA ARG A 29 7.54 9.33 6.80
C ARG A 29 8.24 8.03 7.23
N ASN A 30 7.88 7.48 8.39
CA ASN A 30 8.49 6.27 8.92
C ASN A 30 8.31 5.06 8.01
N THR A 31 7.13 4.90 7.39
CA THR A 31 6.87 3.80 6.45
C THR A 31 7.63 3.99 5.14
N MET A 32 7.56 5.17 4.54
CA MET A 32 8.24 5.46 3.27
C MET A 32 9.75 5.38 3.41
N GLU A 33 10.30 5.98 4.44
CA GLU A 33 11.73 5.89 4.75
C GLU A 33 12.17 4.43 4.95
N GLY A 34 11.39 3.66 5.71
CA GLY A 34 11.63 2.24 5.91
C GLY A 34 11.67 1.45 4.60
N VAL A 35 10.77 1.75 3.65
CA VAL A 35 10.76 1.13 2.32
C VAL A 35 12.03 1.48 1.54
N VAL A 36 12.37 2.76 1.46
CA VAL A 36 13.57 3.24 0.75
C VAL A 36 14.83 2.61 1.31
N ARG A 37 15.01 2.64 2.63
CA ARG A 37 16.19 2.09 3.29
C ARG A 37 16.29 0.58 3.13
N LYS A 38 15.18 -0.16 3.23
CA LYS A 38 15.15 -1.61 2.95
C LYS A 38 15.56 -1.95 1.53
N ILE A 39 15.08 -1.22 0.54
CA ILE A 39 15.46 -1.42 -0.87
C ILE A 39 16.97 -1.21 -1.03
N ARG A 40 17.49 -0.09 -0.50
CA ARG A 40 18.91 0.25 -0.60
C ARG A 40 19.83 -0.71 0.15
N LYS A 41 19.41 -1.19 1.33
CA LYS A 41 20.15 -2.21 2.09
C LYS A 41 20.14 -3.57 1.39
N ALA A 42 19.04 -3.96 0.76
CA ALA A 42 18.94 -5.22 0.03
C ALA A 42 19.78 -5.21 -1.26
N ASN A 43 19.79 -4.11 -1.98
CA ASN A 43 20.62 -3.92 -3.17
C ASN A 43 20.94 -2.41 -3.36
N PRO A 44 22.16 -1.98 -3.03
CA PRO A 44 22.57 -0.58 -3.16
C PRO A 44 22.53 -0.05 -4.61
N LYS A 45 22.53 -0.94 -5.59
CA LYS A 45 22.47 -0.60 -7.03
C LYS A 45 21.06 -0.38 -7.56
N THR A 46 20.02 -0.71 -6.77
CA THR A 46 18.63 -0.52 -7.19
C THR A 46 18.29 0.96 -7.28
N ASP A 47 17.80 1.41 -8.41
CA ASP A 47 17.20 2.72 -8.57
C ASP A 47 15.81 2.73 -7.95
N ILE A 48 15.42 3.84 -7.35
CA ILE A 48 14.10 4.07 -6.79
C ILE A 48 13.54 5.33 -7.45
N CYS A 49 12.27 5.28 -7.81
CA CYS A 49 11.53 6.44 -8.28
C CYS A 49 10.18 6.48 -7.53
N LEU A 50 9.90 7.56 -6.84
CA LEU A 50 8.57 7.77 -6.27
C LEU A 50 7.64 8.24 -7.38
N VAL A 51 6.42 7.73 -7.41
CA VAL A 51 5.40 8.17 -8.36
C VAL A 51 4.16 8.56 -7.59
N TYR A 52 3.51 9.65 -7.99
CA TYR A 52 2.35 10.16 -7.28
C TYR A 52 1.12 10.08 -8.17
N THR A 53 0.12 9.37 -7.68
CA THR A 53 -1.24 9.35 -8.21
C THR A 53 -2.14 10.27 -7.39
N PHE A 54 -3.42 10.36 -7.71
CA PHE A 54 -4.34 11.26 -7.03
C PHE A 54 -5.78 10.75 -7.07
N THR A 55 -6.65 11.43 -6.35
CA THR A 55 -8.09 11.19 -6.35
C THR A 55 -8.84 12.48 -6.63
N GLU A 56 -10.13 12.36 -6.97
CA GLU A 56 -11.03 13.52 -7.10
C GLU A 56 -10.93 14.47 -5.89
N LYS A 57 -10.74 13.91 -4.67
CA LYS A 57 -10.63 14.70 -3.43
C LYS A 57 -9.38 15.60 -3.37
N THR A 58 -8.28 15.17 -3.98
CA THR A 58 -7.01 15.91 -3.96
C THR A 58 -6.83 16.83 -5.17
N LEU A 59 -7.69 16.69 -6.19
CA LEU A 59 -7.62 17.39 -7.47
C LEU A 59 -7.49 18.92 -7.31
N LYS A 60 -8.33 19.53 -6.47
CA LYS A 60 -8.29 20.99 -6.26
C LYS A 60 -6.97 21.49 -5.65
N THR A 61 -6.30 20.66 -4.86
CA THR A 61 -4.99 20.97 -4.30
C THR A 61 -3.93 21.01 -5.41
N ILE A 62 -3.94 19.99 -6.29
CA ILE A 62 -3.04 19.91 -7.44
C ILE A 62 -3.26 21.06 -8.42
N GLN A 63 -4.51 21.40 -8.70
CA GLN A 63 -4.88 22.53 -9.59
C GLN A 63 -4.41 23.90 -9.09
N ARG A 64 -4.14 24.02 -7.78
CA ARG A 64 -3.54 25.21 -7.16
C ARG A 64 -1.99 25.16 -7.16
N GLY A 65 -1.39 24.16 -7.81
CA GLY A 65 0.06 23.97 -7.84
C GLY A 65 0.64 23.50 -6.48
N LYS A 66 -0.16 22.83 -5.65
CA LYS A 66 0.26 22.37 -4.33
C LYS A 66 0.22 20.83 -4.27
N MET A 67 1.11 20.26 -3.49
CA MET A 67 1.07 18.86 -3.09
C MET A 67 0.04 18.65 -1.99
N TYR A 68 -0.65 17.53 -1.99
CA TYR A 68 -1.47 17.13 -0.84
C TYR A 68 -0.58 16.47 0.23
N ALA A 69 -1.08 16.36 1.46
CA ALA A 69 -0.23 16.10 2.64
C ALA A 69 0.63 14.83 2.53
N SER A 70 0.07 13.70 2.06
CA SER A 70 0.85 12.46 1.94
C SER A 70 1.92 12.55 0.85
N GLU A 71 1.61 13.19 -0.29
CA GLU A 71 2.59 13.44 -1.35
C GLU A 71 3.75 14.31 -0.85
N ALA A 72 3.46 15.39 -0.13
CA ALA A 72 4.48 16.28 0.40
C ALA A 72 5.44 15.58 1.37
N VAL A 73 4.91 14.73 2.26
CA VAL A 73 5.75 13.94 3.18
C VAL A 73 6.62 12.93 2.45
N MET A 74 6.10 12.30 1.39
CA MET A 74 6.88 11.39 0.56
C MET A 74 7.97 12.13 -0.22
N GLU A 75 7.70 13.37 -0.65
CA GLU A 75 8.69 14.21 -1.32
C GLU A 75 9.81 14.61 -0.37
N ASP A 76 9.53 14.92 0.91
CA ASP A 76 10.59 15.14 1.92
C ASP A 76 11.55 13.94 2.00
N VAL A 77 11.03 12.70 1.91
CA VAL A 77 11.86 11.50 1.89
C VAL A 77 12.63 11.38 0.57
N ALA A 78 11.98 11.69 -0.56
CA ALA A 78 12.62 11.67 -1.87
C ALA A 78 13.83 12.62 -1.93
N ASP A 79 13.65 13.83 -1.44
CA ASP A 79 14.70 14.86 -1.39
C ASP A 79 15.87 14.42 -0.51
N HIS A 80 15.58 13.92 0.70
CA HIS A 80 16.62 13.47 1.64
C HIS A 80 17.50 12.34 1.05
N TYR A 81 16.89 11.41 0.31
CA TYR A 81 17.60 10.28 -0.30
C TYR A 81 18.03 10.53 -1.74
N ALA A 82 17.86 11.72 -2.27
CA ALA A 82 18.10 12.09 -3.67
C ALA A 82 17.46 11.07 -4.63
N ILE A 83 16.17 10.81 -4.43
CA ILE A 83 15.35 9.91 -5.23
C ILE A 83 14.51 10.76 -6.18
N PRO A 84 14.47 10.49 -7.49
CA PRO A 84 13.57 11.18 -8.39
C PRO A 84 12.11 10.83 -8.06
N SER A 85 11.23 11.81 -8.26
CA SER A 85 9.79 11.65 -8.16
C SER A 85 9.09 12.07 -9.46
N ILE A 86 7.94 11.48 -9.74
CA ILE A 86 7.13 11.77 -10.91
C ILE A 86 5.68 11.98 -10.47
N ASN A 87 5.19 13.21 -10.60
CA ASN A 87 3.77 13.49 -10.43
C ASN A 87 3.03 13.18 -11.73
N MET A 88 2.21 12.14 -11.72
CA MET A 88 1.47 11.66 -12.88
C MET A 88 0.15 12.40 -13.12
N CYS A 89 -0.17 13.40 -12.29
CA CYS A 89 -1.50 13.97 -12.19
C CYS A 89 -1.65 15.34 -12.87
N LEU A 90 -0.54 16.01 -13.17
CA LEU A 90 -0.56 17.45 -13.56
C LEU A 90 -1.36 17.71 -14.83
N GLU A 91 -1.21 16.86 -15.84
CA GLU A 91 -1.94 17.01 -17.11
C GLU A 91 -3.44 16.75 -16.94
N ILE A 92 -3.79 15.71 -16.17
CA ILE A 92 -5.18 15.35 -15.87
C ILE A 92 -5.85 16.50 -15.11
N ALA A 93 -5.16 17.06 -14.10
CA ALA A 93 -5.66 18.18 -13.33
C ALA A 93 -5.88 19.44 -14.18
N LYS A 94 -5.02 19.66 -15.19
CA LYS A 94 -5.20 20.73 -16.17
C LYS A 94 -6.39 20.46 -17.10
N LEU A 95 -6.50 19.26 -17.65
CA LEU A 95 -7.61 18.91 -18.55
C LEU A 95 -8.98 18.99 -17.85
N GLU A 96 -9.05 18.60 -16.57
CA GLU A 96 -10.28 18.76 -15.79
C GLU A 96 -10.60 20.23 -15.56
N LYS A 97 -9.62 21.05 -15.21
CA LYS A 97 -9.78 22.49 -15.04
C LYS A 97 -10.24 23.18 -16.31
N ASP A 98 -9.78 22.70 -17.46
CA ASP A 98 -10.14 23.21 -18.81
C ASP A 98 -11.48 22.63 -19.31
N GLY A 99 -12.20 21.82 -18.51
CA GLY A 99 -13.47 21.21 -18.88
C GLY A 99 -13.39 20.12 -19.96
N LYS A 100 -12.18 19.60 -20.24
CA LYS A 100 -11.92 18.57 -21.24
C LYS A 100 -11.93 17.15 -20.68
N LEU A 101 -11.90 17.02 -19.35
CA LEU A 101 -11.91 15.76 -18.62
C LEU A 101 -12.81 15.86 -17.40
N ILE A 102 -13.45 14.76 -17.04
CA ILE A 102 -14.16 14.60 -15.77
C ILE A 102 -13.58 13.41 -14.99
N MET A 103 -13.58 13.52 -13.67
CA MET A 103 -13.02 12.46 -12.81
C MET A 103 -13.85 11.19 -12.82
N LYS A 104 -15.17 11.32 -12.92
CA LYS A 104 -16.09 10.17 -13.04
C LYS A 104 -17.32 10.52 -13.88
N SER A 105 -17.88 9.54 -14.56
CA SER A 105 -19.13 9.72 -15.30
C SER A 105 -20.29 9.97 -14.35
N PRO A 106 -21.13 10.99 -14.59
CA PRO A 106 -22.38 11.17 -13.87
C PRO A 106 -23.31 9.95 -13.97
N ASP A 107 -23.30 9.28 -15.11
CA ASP A 107 -24.15 8.13 -15.43
C ASP A 107 -23.57 6.79 -14.92
N GLY A 108 -22.42 6.83 -14.24
CA GLY A 108 -21.81 5.69 -13.55
C GLY A 108 -21.22 4.60 -14.45
N VAL A 109 -21.34 4.69 -15.77
CA VAL A 109 -20.92 3.58 -16.65
C VAL A 109 -20.13 4.08 -17.86
N MET A 110 -18.82 3.88 -17.81
CA MET A 110 -18.03 3.70 -19.02
C MET A 110 -17.42 2.31 -19.00
N THR A 111 -17.59 1.57 -20.07
CA THR A 111 -16.93 0.28 -20.26
C THR A 111 -15.50 0.54 -20.73
N ALA A 112 -14.53 0.32 -19.84
CA ALA A 112 -13.13 0.29 -20.24
C ALA A 112 -12.78 -1.13 -20.68
N HIS A 113 -12.32 -1.31 -21.91
CA HIS A 113 -11.83 -2.59 -22.41
C HIS A 113 -10.38 -2.75 -21.99
N SER A 114 -10.10 -3.81 -21.22
CA SER A 114 -8.74 -4.15 -20.84
C SER A 114 -7.97 -4.66 -22.05
N GLY A 115 -6.75 -4.15 -22.23
CA GLY A 115 -5.85 -4.60 -23.30
C GLY A 115 -5.96 -3.82 -24.63
N GLU A 116 -6.84 -2.82 -24.73
CA GLU A 116 -6.82 -1.91 -25.87
C GLU A 116 -5.59 -1.00 -25.81
N THR A 117 -4.86 -0.94 -26.90
CA THR A 117 -3.77 0.03 -27.08
C THR A 117 -4.36 1.30 -27.66
N LEU A 118 -4.18 2.42 -26.97
CA LEU A 118 -4.62 3.73 -27.44
C LEU A 118 -3.42 4.46 -28.04
N ASP A 119 -3.49 4.71 -29.35
CA ASP A 119 -2.42 5.42 -30.04
C ASP A 119 -2.48 6.93 -29.83
N THR A 120 -3.65 7.47 -29.51
CA THR A 120 -3.86 8.92 -29.36
C THR A 120 -5.01 9.25 -28.41
N TYR A 121 -4.98 10.44 -27.82
CA TYR A 121 -6.10 11.00 -27.04
C TYR A 121 -7.41 11.12 -27.84
N ALA A 122 -7.34 11.22 -29.16
CA ALA A 122 -8.52 11.30 -30.02
C ALA A 122 -9.39 10.04 -29.95
N LYS A 123 -8.78 8.87 -29.68
CA LYS A 123 -9.48 7.58 -29.55
C LYS A 123 -9.96 7.28 -28.13
N MET A 124 -9.66 8.13 -27.15
CA MET A 124 -10.12 7.92 -25.80
C MET A 124 -11.63 8.00 -25.69
N PRO A 125 -12.27 7.11 -24.93
CA PRO A 125 -13.70 7.19 -24.66
C PRO A 125 -14.08 8.53 -24.02
N LYS A 126 -15.19 9.11 -24.53
CA LYS A 126 -15.70 10.40 -24.11
C LYS A 126 -17.17 10.28 -23.72
N ASP A 127 -17.60 11.15 -22.82
CA ASP A 127 -19.02 11.30 -22.48
C ASP A 127 -19.82 12.02 -23.59
N ALA A 128 -21.11 12.21 -23.37
CA ALA A 128 -22.00 12.88 -24.33
C ALA A 128 -21.62 14.35 -24.59
N GLN A 129 -20.84 14.97 -23.72
CA GLN A 129 -20.31 16.33 -23.86
C GLN A 129 -18.92 16.37 -24.49
N GLY A 130 -18.39 15.23 -24.93
CA GLY A 130 -17.07 15.12 -25.55
C GLY A 130 -15.90 15.19 -24.58
N ARG A 131 -16.13 15.05 -23.26
CA ARG A 131 -15.10 15.07 -22.22
C ARG A 131 -14.54 13.66 -21.98
N ILE A 132 -13.25 13.57 -21.75
CA ILE A 132 -12.59 12.32 -21.36
C ILE A 132 -13.05 11.94 -19.95
N VAL A 133 -13.40 10.67 -19.72
CA VAL A 133 -13.75 10.15 -18.38
C VAL A 133 -12.56 9.43 -17.79
N PHE A 134 -12.05 9.93 -16.66
CA PHE A 134 -10.86 9.39 -16.00
C PHE A 134 -11.10 8.01 -15.38
N SER A 135 -12.20 7.85 -14.65
CA SER A 135 -12.47 6.64 -13.87
C SER A 135 -13.98 6.42 -13.64
N LYS A 136 -14.32 5.30 -13.03
CA LYS A 136 -15.68 5.03 -12.57
C LYS A 136 -16.01 5.72 -11.23
N ASP A 137 -15.03 5.85 -10.36
CA ASP A 137 -15.24 6.22 -8.94
C ASP A 137 -14.47 7.46 -8.48
N GLY A 138 -13.73 8.11 -9.37
CA GLY A 138 -12.89 9.26 -9.06
C GLY A 138 -11.53 8.91 -8.46
N VAL A 139 -11.17 7.61 -8.43
CA VAL A 139 -9.94 7.11 -7.81
C VAL A 139 -9.19 6.17 -8.76
N HIS A 140 -9.85 5.10 -9.24
CA HIS A 140 -9.23 4.04 -10.01
C HIS A 140 -9.36 4.33 -11.52
N PRO A 141 -8.26 4.75 -12.18
CA PRO A 141 -8.32 5.17 -13.59
C PRO A 141 -8.70 4.03 -14.52
N PHE A 142 -9.45 4.34 -15.56
CA PHE A 142 -9.69 3.38 -16.63
C PHE A 142 -8.41 3.10 -17.43
N PRO A 143 -8.19 1.84 -17.88
CA PRO A 143 -7.00 1.49 -18.65
C PRO A 143 -6.81 2.34 -19.91
N ASN A 144 -7.91 2.65 -20.60
CA ASN A 144 -7.92 3.35 -21.87
C ASN A 144 -8.12 4.88 -21.77
N THR A 145 -8.06 5.45 -20.57
CA THR A 145 -8.03 6.90 -20.32
C THR A 145 -7.00 7.27 -19.29
N GLY A 146 -7.31 7.16 -18.01
CA GLY A 146 -6.43 7.61 -16.93
C GLY A 146 -5.05 6.96 -16.92
N HIS A 147 -4.95 5.65 -17.19
CA HIS A 147 -3.65 4.98 -17.28
C HIS A 147 -2.80 5.47 -18.46
N VAL A 148 -3.42 5.89 -19.58
CA VAL A 148 -2.68 6.47 -20.71
C VAL A 148 -1.97 7.75 -20.28
N PHE A 149 -2.66 8.63 -19.56
CA PHE A 149 -2.02 9.85 -19.03
C PHE A 149 -0.88 9.54 -18.06
N TYR A 150 -1.05 8.51 -17.22
CA TYR A 150 0.02 8.08 -16.32
C TYR A 150 1.24 7.57 -17.07
N MET A 151 1.03 6.77 -18.12
CA MET A 151 2.11 6.29 -18.98
C MET A 151 2.83 7.43 -19.71
N ASP A 152 2.09 8.41 -20.23
CA ASP A 152 2.68 9.58 -20.88
C ASP A 152 3.50 10.43 -19.90
N ALA A 153 3.02 10.62 -18.66
CA ALA A 153 3.77 11.33 -17.65
C ALA A 153 5.08 10.62 -17.31
N LEU A 154 5.04 9.28 -17.19
CA LEU A 154 6.23 8.46 -17.01
C LEU A 154 7.19 8.61 -18.19
N ALA A 155 6.73 8.43 -19.43
CA ALA A 155 7.55 8.50 -20.63
C ALA A 155 8.29 9.86 -20.73
N ARG A 156 7.55 10.96 -20.62
CA ARG A 156 8.13 12.33 -20.65
C ARG A 156 9.13 12.57 -19.52
N SER A 157 8.89 11.98 -18.34
CA SER A 157 9.81 12.14 -17.22
C SER A 157 11.07 11.32 -17.39
N PHE A 158 10.98 10.12 -17.95
CA PHE A 158 12.14 9.29 -18.28
C PHE A 158 13.07 9.93 -19.31
N GLU A 159 12.54 10.53 -20.36
CA GLU A 159 13.32 11.30 -21.33
C GLU A 159 14.16 12.41 -20.69
N LYS A 160 13.66 13.00 -19.59
CA LYS A 160 14.41 14.00 -18.82
C LYS A 160 15.44 13.35 -17.90
N LEU A 161 15.06 12.26 -17.23
CA LEU A 161 15.95 11.54 -16.30
C LEU A 161 17.16 10.95 -17.03
N GLU A 162 16.99 10.41 -18.24
CA GLU A 162 18.09 9.88 -19.07
C GLU A 162 19.14 10.94 -19.44
N LYS A 163 18.73 12.20 -19.52
CA LYS A 163 19.62 13.33 -19.83
C LYS A 163 20.31 13.90 -18.58
N MET A 164 19.93 13.44 -17.39
CA MET A 164 20.57 13.91 -16.16
C MET A 164 21.95 13.27 -15.98
N PRO A 165 22.93 14.03 -15.49
CA PRO A 165 24.26 13.49 -15.25
C PRO A 165 24.19 12.38 -14.18
N TYR A 166 24.86 11.26 -14.46
CA TYR A 166 24.98 10.18 -13.47
C TYR A 166 25.65 10.71 -12.20
N ARG A 167 24.99 10.56 -11.09
CA ARG A 167 25.55 10.82 -9.76
C ARG A 167 25.92 9.50 -9.11
N LYS A 168 27.21 9.30 -8.85
CA LYS A 168 27.66 8.15 -8.06
C LYS A 168 27.00 8.20 -6.71
N ARG A 169 26.31 7.13 -6.34
CA ARG A 169 25.70 7.03 -5.03
C ARG A 169 26.76 6.96 -3.96
N THR A 170 26.62 7.78 -2.97
CA THR A 170 27.36 7.72 -1.70
C THR A 170 26.77 6.66 -0.78
N ALA A 171 27.36 6.49 0.39
CA ALA A 171 26.76 5.68 1.46
C ALA A 171 25.32 6.13 1.75
N LEU A 172 24.50 5.22 2.24
CA LEU A 172 23.13 5.51 2.68
C LEU A 172 23.18 6.61 3.76
N PRO A 173 22.49 7.75 3.59
CA PRO A 173 22.53 8.82 4.58
C PRO A 173 21.93 8.37 5.93
N ALA A 174 22.18 9.15 6.97
CA ALA A 174 21.53 8.97 8.26
C ALA A 174 20.00 8.97 8.08
N PRO A 175 19.25 8.21 8.87
CA PRO A 175 17.79 8.23 8.77
C PRO A 175 17.23 9.59 9.19
N ILE A 176 16.11 9.98 8.58
CA ILE A 176 15.31 11.14 9.00
C ILE A 176 14.69 10.87 10.35
N SER A 177 14.20 9.63 10.55
CA SER A 177 13.56 9.18 11.78
C SER A 177 14.25 7.95 12.34
N SER A 178 14.53 7.96 13.65
CA SER A 178 14.97 6.77 14.38
C SER A 178 13.92 5.64 14.37
N ASP A 179 12.65 6.01 14.22
CA ASP A 179 11.51 5.11 14.30
C ASP A 179 11.03 4.62 12.91
N ASN A 180 11.86 4.82 11.87
CA ASN A 180 11.55 4.26 10.56
C ASN A 180 11.54 2.72 10.62
N TYR A 181 10.76 2.09 9.73
CA TYR A 181 10.57 0.64 9.75
C TYR A 181 11.60 -0.14 8.91
N GLU A 182 12.83 0.36 8.77
CA GLU A 182 13.88 -0.32 8.00
C GLU A 182 14.23 -1.70 8.55
N ASN A 183 14.06 -1.92 9.84
CA ASN A 183 14.34 -3.18 10.54
C ASN A 183 13.09 -4.08 10.70
N ALA A 184 11.92 -3.67 10.22
CA ALA A 184 10.71 -4.47 10.31
C ALA A 184 10.89 -5.82 9.59
N LYS A 185 10.49 -6.90 10.25
CA LYS A 185 10.57 -8.28 9.74
C LYS A 185 9.18 -8.88 9.66
N MET A 186 8.94 -9.70 8.65
CA MET A 186 7.76 -10.54 8.59
C MET A 186 8.12 -11.91 9.17
N ILE A 187 7.33 -12.36 10.14
CA ILE A 187 7.45 -13.67 10.76
C ILE A 187 6.31 -14.53 10.21
N PRO A 188 6.60 -15.68 9.59
CA PRO A 188 5.57 -16.54 9.00
C PRO A 188 4.73 -17.20 10.11
N ALA A 189 3.47 -17.48 9.80
CA ALA A 189 2.52 -18.06 10.76
C ALA A 189 2.93 -19.45 11.29
N ASN A 190 3.83 -20.16 10.64
CA ASN A 190 4.38 -21.45 11.08
C ASN A 190 5.76 -21.32 11.76
N ASP A 191 6.16 -20.12 12.17
CA ASP A 191 7.41 -19.93 12.92
C ASP A 191 7.32 -20.71 14.26
N PRO A 192 8.35 -21.50 14.63
CA PRO A 192 8.34 -22.30 15.85
C PRO A 192 8.24 -21.47 17.14
N ALA A 193 8.54 -20.16 17.09
CA ALA A 193 8.35 -19.24 18.21
C ALA A 193 6.88 -18.88 18.47
N ILE A 194 5.97 -19.25 17.57
CA ILE A 194 4.54 -19.00 17.70
C ILE A 194 3.85 -20.24 18.26
N SER A 195 3.16 -20.08 19.38
CA SER A 195 2.34 -21.12 20.00
C SER A 195 0.87 -20.90 19.73
N TYR A 196 0.18 -21.95 19.30
CA TYR A 196 -1.26 -21.96 19.04
C TYR A 196 -2.00 -22.82 20.06
N PHE A 197 -3.20 -22.36 20.46
CA PHE A 197 -4.07 -23.05 21.40
C PHE A 197 -5.49 -23.09 20.84
N GLY A 198 -6.17 -24.24 21.01
CA GLY A 198 -7.51 -24.47 20.45
C GLY A 198 -7.47 -24.99 19.01
N ASP A 199 -8.52 -24.70 18.21
CA ASP A 199 -8.60 -25.18 16.84
C ASP A 199 -7.85 -24.22 15.88
N ALA A 200 -6.56 -24.48 15.76
CA ALA A 200 -5.66 -23.77 14.86
C ALA A 200 -4.95 -24.79 13.95
N LYS A 201 -5.05 -24.62 12.64
CA LYS A 201 -4.49 -25.55 11.66
C LYS A 201 -4.12 -24.87 10.35
N GLN A 202 -3.26 -25.51 9.58
CA GLN A 202 -3.03 -25.10 8.21
C GLN A 202 -4.30 -25.37 7.37
N PRO A 203 -4.65 -24.49 6.42
CA PRO A 203 -5.77 -24.74 5.52
C PRO A 203 -5.52 -25.98 4.67
N ASP A 204 -6.60 -26.69 4.34
CA ASP A 204 -6.52 -27.79 3.35
C ASP A 204 -5.92 -27.25 2.04
N LYS A 205 -4.97 -28.01 1.46
CA LYS A 205 -4.25 -27.63 0.23
C LYS A 205 -5.19 -27.38 -0.95
N ASN A 206 -6.37 -28.01 -0.96
CA ASN A 206 -7.40 -27.86 -1.98
C ASN A 206 -8.40 -26.74 -1.69
N SER A 207 -8.34 -26.13 -0.49
CA SER A 207 -9.20 -25.03 -0.13
C SER A 207 -8.99 -23.83 -1.04
N GLN A 208 -10.01 -23.00 -1.18
CA GLN A 208 -9.92 -21.74 -1.95
C GLN A 208 -8.83 -20.81 -1.39
N ILE A 209 -8.70 -20.72 -0.07
CA ILE A 209 -7.68 -19.92 0.62
C ILE A 209 -6.28 -20.40 0.25
N ALA A 210 -6.01 -21.70 0.34
CA ALA A 210 -4.71 -22.26 0.00
C ALA A 210 -4.36 -22.04 -1.48
N LYS A 211 -5.30 -22.26 -2.40
CA LYS A 211 -5.12 -22.02 -3.84
C LYS A 211 -4.84 -20.57 -4.16
N GLN A 212 -5.56 -19.65 -3.54
CA GLN A 212 -5.45 -18.20 -3.82
C GLN A 212 -4.21 -17.56 -3.20
N PHE A 213 -3.82 -17.99 -1.99
CA PHE A 213 -2.81 -17.29 -1.19
C PHE A 213 -1.56 -18.13 -0.90
N GLY A 214 -1.60 -19.46 -1.01
CA GLY A 214 -0.49 -20.35 -0.63
C GLY A 214 0.82 -20.11 -1.40
N LYS A 215 0.76 -19.54 -2.62
CA LYS A 215 1.96 -19.10 -3.37
C LYS A 215 2.41 -17.69 -3.03
N LYS A 216 1.61 -16.94 -2.29
CA LYS A 216 1.82 -15.50 -1.99
C LYS A 216 2.24 -15.25 -0.54
N LEU A 217 2.01 -16.23 0.32
CA LEU A 217 2.34 -16.19 1.75
C LEU A 217 3.23 -17.38 2.08
N ASP A 218 4.18 -17.18 2.96
CA ASP A 218 5.11 -18.25 3.37
C ASP A 218 4.39 -19.34 4.19
N ALA A 219 3.38 -18.95 4.97
CA ALA A 219 2.50 -19.84 5.71
C ALA A 219 1.14 -19.20 5.98
N ILE A 220 0.12 -20.03 6.17
CA ILE A 220 -1.23 -19.63 6.57
C ILE A 220 -1.66 -20.54 7.71
N THR A 221 -2.23 -19.95 8.77
CA THR A 221 -2.88 -20.69 9.84
C THR A 221 -4.31 -20.21 9.98
N GLU A 222 -5.26 -21.10 9.88
CA GLU A 222 -6.68 -20.85 10.17
C GLU A 222 -6.92 -21.04 11.64
N MET A 223 -7.59 -20.08 12.28
CA MET A 223 -7.96 -20.12 13.68
C MET A 223 -9.47 -19.96 13.83
N LYS A 224 -10.11 -20.83 14.61
CA LYS A 224 -11.53 -20.74 14.91
C LYS A 224 -11.81 -19.92 16.19
N SER A 225 -13.07 -19.60 16.39
CA SER A 225 -13.56 -18.91 17.59
C SER A 225 -13.04 -19.60 18.87
N GLY A 226 -12.53 -18.81 19.80
CA GLY A 226 -11.92 -19.27 21.06
C GLY A 226 -10.47 -19.69 20.95
N SER A 227 -9.92 -19.85 19.75
CA SER A 227 -8.49 -20.16 19.57
C SER A 227 -7.61 -18.97 19.90
N LYS A 228 -6.39 -19.26 20.31
CA LYS A 228 -5.39 -18.24 20.69
C LYS A 228 -4.07 -18.48 19.99
N MET A 229 -3.32 -17.41 19.80
CA MET A 229 -1.94 -17.41 19.35
C MET A 229 -1.11 -16.62 20.35
N ARG A 230 0.06 -17.14 20.74
CA ARG A 230 1.02 -16.46 21.60
C ARG A 230 2.40 -16.47 20.98
N PHE A 231 3.11 -15.37 21.09
CA PHE A 231 4.50 -15.24 20.66
C PHE A 231 5.19 -14.08 21.37
N LYS A 232 6.50 -14.07 21.29
CA LYS A 232 7.32 -12.94 21.71
C LYS A 232 7.97 -12.26 20.53
N PHE A 233 8.15 -10.96 20.60
CA PHE A 233 8.93 -10.22 19.63
C PHE A 233 9.74 -9.12 20.30
N ARG A 234 10.81 -8.69 19.67
CA ARG A 234 11.58 -7.51 20.09
C ARG A 234 11.39 -6.40 19.10
N GLY A 235 10.99 -5.21 19.58
CA GLY A 235 10.80 -4.02 18.74
C GLY A 235 9.79 -3.05 19.31
N THR A 236 9.52 -1.99 18.55
CA THR A 236 8.65 -0.86 18.93
C THR A 236 7.29 -0.86 18.25
N ALA A 237 7.06 -1.77 17.30
CA ALA A 237 5.81 -1.82 16.52
C ALA A 237 5.44 -3.25 16.16
N LEU A 238 4.14 -3.52 16.11
CA LEU A 238 3.57 -4.79 15.71
C LEU A 238 2.41 -4.58 14.74
N ALA A 239 2.46 -5.28 13.61
CA ALA A 239 1.34 -5.41 12.69
C ALA A 239 1.02 -6.88 12.45
N PHE A 240 -0.26 -7.19 12.32
CA PHE A 240 -0.75 -8.51 11.98
C PHE A 240 -1.16 -8.55 10.52
N TYR A 241 -0.57 -9.45 9.74
CA TYR A 241 -0.87 -9.63 8.32
C TYR A 241 -1.81 -10.82 8.14
N ASP A 242 -2.99 -10.55 7.62
CA ASP A 242 -4.12 -11.48 7.64
C ASP A 242 -4.80 -11.60 6.28
N ILE A 243 -5.63 -12.63 6.15
CA ILE A 243 -6.58 -12.80 5.06
C ILE A 243 -7.97 -12.45 5.59
N ILE A 244 -8.41 -11.25 5.30
CA ILE A 244 -9.75 -10.76 5.67
C ILE A 244 -10.78 -11.14 4.61
N GLY A 245 -12.03 -11.25 5.01
CA GLY A 245 -13.09 -11.63 4.07
C GLY A 245 -14.48 -11.71 4.70
N PRO A 246 -15.49 -12.25 3.95
CA PRO A 246 -16.89 -12.31 4.41
C PRO A 246 -17.08 -13.05 5.74
N HIS A 247 -16.16 -13.98 6.04
CA HIS A 247 -16.19 -14.79 7.27
C HIS A 247 -15.25 -14.24 8.36
N GLY A 248 -14.83 -12.98 8.23
CA GLY A 248 -13.96 -12.35 9.21
C GLY A 248 -14.52 -12.39 10.63
N CYS A 249 -13.63 -12.25 11.61
CA CYS A 249 -13.90 -12.30 13.03
C CYS A 249 -13.34 -11.07 13.75
N LYS A 250 -13.66 -10.92 15.01
CA LYS A 250 -13.01 -10.01 15.94
C LYS A 250 -11.84 -10.73 16.58
N VAL A 251 -10.70 -10.06 16.71
CA VAL A 251 -9.51 -10.57 17.38
C VAL A 251 -9.20 -9.67 18.57
N ASP A 252 -9.20 -10.25 19.75
CA ASP A 252 -8.83 -9.57 20.98
C ASP A 252 -7.29 -9.67 21.16
N VAL A 253 -6.69 -8.58 21.62
CA VAL A 253 -5.24 -8.42 21.70
C VAL A 253 -4.82 -8.14 23.13
N LYS A 254 -3.76 -8.82 23.60
CA LYS A 254 -3.00 -8.43 24.79
C LYS A 254 -1.53 -8.30 24.44
N ILE A 255 -0.89 -7.27 24.98
CA ILE A 255 0.56 -7.08 24.93
C ILE A 255 1.04 -6.90 26.37
N ASP A 256 2.01 -7.70 26.77
CA ASP A 256 2.57 -7.71 28.12
C ASP A 256 1.48 -7.88 29.21
N GLY A 257 0.55 -8.80 28.94
CA GLY A 257 -0.60 -9.09 29.80
C GLY A 257 -1.72 -8.02 29.81
N LYS A 258 -1.50 -6.87 29.17
CA LYS A 258 -2.47 -5.75 29.17
C LYS A 258 -3.34 -5.79 27.91
N PRO A 259 -4.68 -5.66 28.03
CA PRO A 259 -5.56 -5.54 26.89
C PRO A 259 -5.19 -4.34 26.00
N LYS A 260 -5.27 -4.54 24.69
CA LYS A 260 -5.17 -3.51 23.65
C LYS A 260 -6.47 -3.45 22.84
N THR A 261 -6.57 -2.50 21.94
CA THR A 261 -7.72 -2.41 21.06
C THR A 261 -7.84 -3.65 20.18
N SER A 262 -9.01 -4.31 20.23
CA SER A 262 -9.32 -5.41 19.33
C SER A 262 -9.41 -4.93 17.89
N PHE A 263 -9.15 -5.80 16.93
CA PHE A 263 -9.33 -5.51 15.51
C PHE A 263 -10.28 -6.51 14.86
N LYS A 264 -10.80 -6.13 13.71
CA LYS A 264 -11.68 -6.98 12.90
C LYS A 264 -10.93 -7.47 11.67
N THR A 265 -11.07 -8.76 11.35
CA THR A 265 -10.59 -9.33 10.07
C THR A 265 -11.64 -9.14 8.97
N PHE A 266 -12.30 -7.98 9.00
CA PHE A 266 -13.40 -7.60 8.12
C PHE A 266 -13.46 -6.08 7.94
N ASP A 267 -13.82 -5.65 6.74
CA ASP A 267 -14.17 -4.25 6.43
C ASP A 267 -15.30 -4.19 5.39
N GLY A 268 -15.76 -2.98 5.05
CA GLY A 268 -16.87 -2.76 4.11
C GLY A 268 -16.63 -3.27 2.68
N TYR A 269 -15.41 -3.66 2.32
CA TYR A 269 -15.05 -4.23 1.02
C TYR A 269 -14.88 -5.75 1.05
N CYS A 270 -15.19 -6.42 2.16
CA CYS A 270 -15.04 -7.86 2.32
C CYS A 270 -16.16 -8.67 1.65
N THR A 271 -16.38 -8.45 0.35
CA THR A 271 -17.22 -9.32 -0.50
C THR A 271 -16.46 -10.56 -0.99
N TYR A 272 -15.13 -10.56 -0.84
CA TYR A 272 -14.21 -11.64 -1.19
C TYR A 272 -13.02 -11.66 -0.23
N ALA A 273 -12.26 -12.76 -0.24
CA ALA A 273 -11.05 -12.90 0.58
C ALA A 273 -9.89 -12.09 -0.01
N ARG A 274 -9.23 -11.28 0.79
CA ARG A 274 -8.07 -10.48 0.41
C ARG A 274 -7.08 -10.30 1.55
N ARG A 275 -5.83 -9.99 1.22
CA ARG A 275 -4.80 -9.72 2.22
C ARG A 275 -4.98 -8.33 2.82
N ALA A 276 -4.81 -8.22 4.12
CA ALA A 276 -4.80 -6.96 4.84
C ALA A 276 -3.72 -6.94 5.93
N SER A 277 -3.34 -5.75 6.36
CA SER A 277 -2.45 -5.54 7.49
C SER A 277 -3.20 -4.74 8.55
N ASN A 278 -3.23 -5.28 9.75
CA ASN A 278 -3.78 -4.62 10.92
C ASN A 278 -2.63 -4.15 11.81
N VAL A 279 -2.48 -2.84 11.97
CA VAL A 279 -1.52 -2.28 12.91
C VAL A 279 -2.05 -2.51 14.32
N ILE A 280 -1.32 -3.31 15.10
CA ILE A 280 -1.68 -3.71 16.47
C ILE A 280 -1.15 -2.71 17.48
N ALA A 281 0.10 -2.32 17.34
CA ALA A 281 0.74 -1.37 18.23
C ALA A 281 1.84 -0.60 17.51
N LEU A 282 1.99 0.65 17.87
CA LEU A 282 3.07 1.55 17.48
C LEU A 282 3.66 2.18 18.75
N ASN A 283 4.91 2.61 18.66
CA ASN A 283 5.60 3.34 19.72
C ASN A 283 5.63 2.57 21.06
N LEU A 284 5.78 1.24 20.99
CA LEU A 284 6.10 0.47 22.18
C LEU A 284 7.53 0.82 22.65
N PRO A 285 7.85 0.68 23.94
CA PRO A 285 9.25 0.74 24.40
C PRO A 285 10.12 -0.25 23.61
N ASP A 286 11.35 0.12 23.26
CA ASP A 286 12.24 -0.85 22.62
C ASP A 286 12.60 -1.96 23.61
N GLY A 287 12.11 -3.16 23.34
CA GLY A 287 12.26 -4.29 24.23
C GLY A 287 11.59 -5.56 23.73
N GLU A 288 11.64 -6.61 24.54
CA GLU A 288 10.88 -7.83 24.31
C GLU A 288 9.45 -7.63 24.81
N HIS A 289 8.49 -8.02 23.97
CA HIS A 289 7.07 -7.97 24.25
C HIS A 289 6.44 -9.34 24.08
N GLU A 290 5.56 -9.72 24.98
CA GLU A 290 4.72 -10.91 24.86
C GLU A 290 3.35 -10.53 24.29
N VAL A 291 2.89 -11.27 23.28
CA VAL A 291 1.64 -11.01 22.59
C VAL A 291 0.72 -12.22 22.71
N GLU A 292 -0.54 -11.97 23.06
CA GLU A 292 -1.63 -12.92 22.94
C GLU A 292 -2.69 -12.32 21.98
N LEU A 293 -3.01 -13.06 20.93
CA LEU A 293 -4.15 -12.80 20.05
C LEU A 293 -5.17 -13.90 20.27
N ALA A 294 -6.44 -13.53 20.47
CA ALA A 294 -7.53 -14.48 20.68
C ALA A 294 -8.66 -14.20 19.70
N VAL A 295 -9.12 -15.22 18.98
CA VAL A 295 -10.32 -15.11 18.16
C VAL A 295 -11.54 -15.05 19.07
N SER A 296 -12.17 -13.88 19.11
CA SER A 296 -13.33 -13.64 19.98
C SER A 296 -14.48 -14.56 19.63
N PRO A 297 -15.18 -15.12 20.61
CA PRO A 297 -16.43 -15.83 20.38
C PRO A 297 -17.60 -14.87 20.04
N ASP A 298 -17.41 -13.58 20.29
CA ASP A 298 -18.46 -12.58 20.08
C ASP A 298 -18.75 -12.39 18.59
N LYS A 299 -20.04 -12.38 18.27
CA LYS A 299 -20.48 -11.89 16.96
C LYS A 299 -20.33 -10.37 16.94
N PHE A 300 -19.80 -9.83 15.84
CA PHE A 300 -19.74 -8.38 15.63
C PHE A 300 -20.58 -7.98 14.41
N ASP A 301 -21.04 -6.74 14.43
CA ASP A 301 -21.78 -6.18 13.29
C ASP A 301 -20.81 -6.00 12.10
N LYS A 302 -21.21 -6.56 10.97
CA LYS A 302 -20.48 -6.48 9.69
C LYS A 302 -20.97 -5.33 8.80
N ARG A 303 -21.90 -4.49 9.30
CA ARG A 303 -22.43 -3.34 8.57
C ARG A 303 -21.57 -2.11 8.75
#